data_956c00d2558d72e23b1b8a381e1f2041
#
_entry.id   956c00d2558d72e23b1b8a381e1f2041
#
_cell.length_a   1.000
_cell.length_b   1.000
_cell.length_c   1.000
_cell.angle_alpha   90.00
_cell.angle_beta   90.00
_cell.angle_gamma   90.00
#
_symmetry.space_group_name_H-M   'P 1'
#
loop_
_entity.id
_entity.type
_entity.pdbx_description
1 polymer ?
#
loop_
_entity_poly.entity_id
_entity_poly.type
_entity_poly.pdbx_seq_one_letter_code
_entity_poly.pdbx_strand_id
1 'polypeptide(L)'
;IMLDMLAIILGDGSSCRLNQNLIEKPKNPIFNMINAEHYIFKDGTNFFVQGNFKPEKKDEALKEVKAELEKIKEDITEAEFKKAVKKTKSKFAYNAETVSEIGENIGYYMTVCDDLALVSDYLDVLEHITIDDLKDCAKRYLNIENATISVLLPENK
;
A
#
# COMPACT_ATOMS: atom_id res chain seq x y z
N ILE A 1 10.00 -1.98 -2.91
CA ILE A 1 9.98 -2.51 -1.53
C ILE A 1 9.36 -1.50 -0.57
N MET A 2 9.87 -0.27 -0.44
CA MET A 2 9.33 0.72 0.51
C MET A 2 7.86 1.08 0.25
N LEU A 3 7.45 1.26 -1.01
CA LEU A 3 6.04 1.49 -1.36
C LEU A 3 5.16 0.26 -1.07
N ASP A 4 5.69 -0.96 -1.21
CA ASP A 4 4.97 -2.19 -0.83
C ASP A 4 4.76 -2.24 0.69
N MET A 5 5.77 -1.86 1.47
CA MET A 5 5.66 -1.77 2.93
C MET A 5 4.66 -0.70 3.37
N LEU A 6 4.64 0.46 2.71
CA LEU A 6 3.63 1.50 2.95
C LEU A 6 2.22 1.02 2.60
N ALA A 7 2.05 0.28 1.50
CA ALA A 7 0.77 -0.33 1.15
C ALA A 7 0.31 -1.35 2.21
N ILE A 8 1.24 -2.15 2.75
CA ILE A 8 0.95 -3.08 3.84
C ILE A 8 0.51 -2.35 5.11
N ILE A 9 1.18 -1.28 5.51
CA ILE A 9 0.81 -0.50 6.69
C ILE A 9 -0.55 0.16 6.51
N LEU A 10 -0.80 0.76 5.35
CA LEU A 10 -2.04 1.47 5.06
C LEU A 10 -3.22 0.54 4.82
N GLY A 11 -3.08 -0.50 3.99
CA GLY A 11 -4.24 -1.16 3.40
C GLY A 11 -4.27 -2.69 3.43
N ASP A 12 -3.28 -3.40 3.99
CA ASP A 12 -3.23 -4.86 3.92
C ASP A 12 -3.80 -5.55 5.17
N GLY A 13 -5.07 -5.97 5.05
CA GLY A 13 -5.81 -6.74 6.06
C GLY A 13 -6.49 -5.89 7.14
N SER A 14 -7.26 -6.55 8.02
CA SER A 14 -8.11 -5.89 9.02
C SER A 14 -7.38 -5.02 10.03
N SER A 15 -6.11 -5.27 10.26
CA SER A 15 -5.29 -4.52 11.22
C SER A 15 -4.41 -3.43 10.59
N CYS A 16 -4.65 -3.07 9.33
CA CYS A 16 -4.02 -1.93 8.67
C CYS A 16 -4.67 -0.60 9.10
N ARG A 17 -3.99 0.53 8.85
CA ARG A 17 -4.44 1.85 9.30
C ARG A 17 -5.80 2.24 8.75
N LEU A 18 -5.99 2.12 7.44
CA LEU A 18 -7.24 2.52 6.79
C LEU A 18 -8.42 1.72 7.32
N ASN A 19 -8.27 0.40 7.47
CA ASN A 19 -9.34 -0.43 8.02
C ASN A 19 -9.64 -0.07 9.47
N GLN A 20 -8.62 0.01 10.32
CA GLN A 20 -8.80 0.34 11.73
C GLN A 20 -9.42 1.72 11.93
N ASN A 21 -8.95 2.74 11.21
CA ASN A 21 -9.37 4.11 11.47
C ASN A 21 -10.67 4.50 10.75
N LEU A 22 -10.99 3.87 9.62
CA LEU A 22 -12.13 4.27 8.79
C LEU A 22 -13.29 3.27 8.79
N ILE A 23 -13.07 2.03 9.30
CA ILE A 23 -14.10 1.01 9.38
C ILE A 23 -14.34 0.59 10.84
N GLU A 24 -13.29 0.12 11.56
CA GLU A 24 -13.47 -0.55 12.84
C GLU A 24 -13.72 0.41 14.01
N LYS A 25 -12.91 1.48 14.13
CA LYS A 25 -13.00 2.43 15.26
C LYS A 25 -14.22 3.37 15.20
N PRO A 26 -14.64 3.89 14.05
CA PRO A 26 -15.78 4.80 13.99
C PRO A 26 -17.09 4.11 14.37
N LYS A 27 -17.94 4.74 15.22
CA LYS A 27 -19.30 4.25 15.51
C LYS A 27 -20.16 4.15 14.24
N ASN A 28 -19.86 4.95 13.23
CA ASN A 28 -20.52 4.95 11.93
C ASN A 28 -19.42 4.82 10.86
N PRO A 29 -19.10 3.61 10.42
CA PRO A 29 -18.04 3.36 9.46
C PRO A 29 -18.17 4.22 8.20
N ILE A 30 -17.04 4.78 7.74
CA ILE A 30 -17.00 5.60 6.53
C ILE A 30 -17.00 4.71 5.30
N PHE A 31 -16.24 3.65 5.35
CA PHE A 31 -16.11 2.68 4.27
C PHE A 31 -16.71 1.33 4.65
N ASN A 32 -17.17 0.58 3.64
CA ASN A 32 -17.48 -0.84 3.77
C ASN A 32 -16.25 -1.71 3.54
N MET A 33 -15.36 -1.25 2.67
CA MET A 33 -14.08 -1.86 2.35
C MET A 33 -13.12 -0.77 1.90
N ILE A 34 -11.87 -0.86 2.34
CA ILE A 34 -10.80 0.02 1.88
C ILE A 34 -9.48 -0.73 1.92
N ASN A 35 -8.65 -0.55 0.90
CA ASN A 35 -7.30 -1.12 0.81
C ASN A 35 -6.33 -0.13 0.16
N ALA A 36 -5.05 -0.44 0.26
CA ALA A 36 -3.99 0.24 -0.45
C ALA A 36 -3.09 -0.79 -1.12
N GLU A 37 -2.67 -0.51 -2.34
CA GLU A 37 -1.87 -1.41 -3.17
C GLU A 37 -0.83 -0.62 -3.95
N HIS A 38 0.29 -1.27 -4.25
CA HIS A 38 1.36 -0.73 -5.07
C HIS A 38 1.61 -1.66 -6.26
N TYR A 39 1.64 -1.09 -7.46
CA TYR A 39 1.89 -1.81 -8.70
C TYR A 39 3.05 -1.19 -9.47
N ILE A 40 3.93 -2.04 -9.97
CA ILE A 40 5.06 -1.66 -10.83
C ILE A 40 4.66 -1.97 -12.27
N PHE A 41 4.89 -1.01 -13.17
CA PHE A 41 4.70 -1.15 -14.61
C PHE A 41 6.02 -0.85 -15.31
N LYS A 42 6.13 -1.20 -16.60
CA LYS A 42 7.35 -0.99 -17.37
C LYS A 42 7.88 0.45 -17.36
N ASP A 43 6.98 1.42 -17.41
CA ASP A 43 7.35 2.84 -17.51
C ASP A 43 7.06 3.64 -16.24
N GLY A 44 6.82 2.96 -15.10
CA GLY A 44 6.54 3.63 -13.85
C GLY A 44 5.88 2.76 -12.80
N THR A 45 5.36 3.40 -11.76
CA THR A 45 4.71 2.73 -10.64
C THR A 45 3.50 3.53 -10.18
N ASN A 46 2.48 2.85 -9.69
CA ASN A 46 1.30 3.49 -9.13
C ASN A 46 1.02 2.99 -7.72
N PHE A 47 0.70 3.92 -6.84
CA PHE A 47 0.18 3.63 -5.52
C PHE A 47 -1.32 3.94 -5.50
N PHE A 48 -2.14 2.93 -5.19
CA PHE A 48 -3.59 3.05 -5.18
C PHE A 48 -4.13 2.98 -3.77
N VAL A 49 -5.12 3.81 -3.48
CA VAL A 49 -6.04 3.62 -2.37
C VAL A 49 -7.43 3.51 -2.98
N GLN A 50 -8.10 2.40 -2.74
CA GLN A 50 -9.44 2.16 -3.28
C GLN A 50 -10.38 1.67 -2.18
N GLY A 51 -11.64 2.06 -2.27
CA GLY A 51 -12.63 1.66 -1.27
C GLY A 51 -14.07 1.93 -1.70
N ASN A 52 -14.99 1.31 -0.98
CA ASN A 52 -16.42 1.45 -1.19
C ASN A 52 -17.05 2.20 -0.01
N PHE A 53 -17.79 3.25 -0.31
CA PHE A 53 -18.49 4.07 0.65
C PHE A 53 -19.91 4.41 0.16
N LYS A 54 -20.77 4.85 1.06
CA LYS A 54 -22.12 5.32 0.69
C LYS A 54 -22.03 6.69 0.03
N PRO A 55 -22.85 6.99 -1.02
CA PRO A 55 -22.78 8.26 -1.76
C PRO A 55 -22.78 9.52 -0.88
N GLU A 56 -23.56 9.51 0.18
CA GLU A 56 -23.67 10.63 1.14
C GLU A 56 -22.40 10.88 1.96
N LYS A 57 -21.48 9.91 2.00
CA LYS A 57 -20.20 9.99 2.72
C LYS A 57 -19.01 10.38 1.85
N LYS A 58 -19.22 10.73 0.59
CA LYS A 58 -18.15 11.01 -0.37
C LYS A 58 -17.12 12.00 0.16
N ASP A 59 -17.55 13.15 0.62
CA ASP A 59 -16.64 14.23 1.04
C ASP A 59 -15.89 13.87 2.33
N GLU A 60 -16.57 13.20 3.26
CA GLU A 60 -15.97 12.65 4.48
C GLU A 60 -14.91 11.58 4.11
N ALA A 61 -15.25 10.66 3.22
CA ALA A 61 -14.35 9.59 2.76
C ALA A 61 -13.07 10.15 2.16
N LEU A 62 -13.18 11.10 1.25
CA LEU A 62 -12.02 11.75 0.62
C LEU A 62 -11.16 12.50 1.64
N LYS A 63 -11.79 13.22 2.58
CA LYS A 63 -11.09 13.97 3.63
C LYS A 63 -10.30 13.03 4.54
N GLU A 64 -10.91 11.94 5.01
CA GLU A 64 -10.26 11.05 5.97
C GLU A 64 -9.15 10.20 5.32
N VAL A 65 -9.31 9.77 4.06
CA VAL A 65 -8.21 9.13 3.32
C VAL A 65 -7.01 10.06 3.19
N LYS A 66 -7.25 11.32 2.81
CA LYS A 66 -6.20 12.35 2.74
C LYS A 66 -5.48 12.51 4.08
N ALA A 67 -6.24 12.58 5.18
CA ALA A 67 -5.68 12.70 6.52
C ALA A 67 -4.79 11.52 6.91
N GLU A 68 -5.19 10.28 6.59
CA GLU A 68 -4.38 9.09 6.86
C GLU A 68 -3.10 9.05 6.00
N LEU A 69 -3.15 9.48 4.74
CA LEU A 69 -1.97 9.60 3.88
C LEU A 69 -1.01 10.70 4.34
N GLU A 70 -1.48 11.78 4.97
CA GLU A 70 -0.60 12.78 5.58
C GLU A 70 0.02 12.26 6.89
N LYS A 71 -0.76 11.59 7.73
CA LYS A 71 -0.26 11.05 9.00
C LYS A 71 0.88 10.05 8.83
N ILE A 72 0.79 9.14 7.85
CA ILE A 72 1.82 8.10 7.67
C ILE A 72 3.21 8.68 7.35
N LYS A 73 3.29 9.90 6.85
CA LYS A 73 4.54 10.60 6.59
C LYS A 73 5.35 10.90 7.87
N GLU A 74 4.69 10.95 9.04
CA GLU A 74 5.32 11.38 10.29
C GLU A 74 5.22 10.35 11.42
N ASP A 75 4.16 9.54 11.46
CA ASP A 75 3.77 8.79 12.66
C ASP A 75 3.82 7.26 12.51
N ILE A 76 4.66 6.73 11.60
CA ILE A 76 4.86 5.27 11.49
C ILE A 76 5.42 4.75 12.82
N THR A 77 4.70 3.82 13.43
CA THR A 77 5.11 3.21 14.69
C THR A 77 6.03 2.02 14.47
N GLU A 78 6.86 1.71 15.49
CA GLU A 78 7.74 0.55 15.49
C GLU A 78 6.97 -0.78 15.31
N ALA A 79 5.75 -0.86 15.86
CA ALA A 79 4.89 -2.03 15.73
C ALA A 79 4.41 -2.23 14.29
N GLU A 80 4.00 -1.16 13.61
CA GLU A 80 3.58 -1.18 12.21
C GLU A 80 4.76 -1.54 11.29
N PHE A 81 5.92 -0.94 11.53
CA PHE A 81 7.13 -1.23 10.80
C PHE A 81 7.51 -2.71 10.90
N LYS A 82 7.65 -3.26 12.12
CA LYS A 82 7.97 -4.68 12.33
C LYS A 82 6.96 -5.62 11.68
N LYS A 83 5.68 -5.26 11.76
CA LYS A 83 4.62 -6.01 11.09
C LYS A 83 4.76 -5.97 9.57
N ALA A 84 5.06 -4.81 8.99
CA ALA A 84 5.27 -4.67 7.55
C ALA A 84 6.47 -5.50 7.09
N VAL A 85 7.62 -5.41 7.77
CA VAL A 85 8.80 -6.23 7.50
C VAL A 85 8.45 -7.72 7.51
N LYS A 86 7.76 -8.19 8.56
CA LYS A 86 7.36 -9.61 8.68
C LYS A 86 6.44 -10.04 7.53
N LYS A 87 5.44 -9.23 7.19
CA LYS A 87 4.51 -9.53 6.08
C LYS A 87 5.22 -9.54 4.74
N THR A 88 6.12 -8.58 4.49
CA THR A 88 6.91 -8.52 3.26
C THR A 88 7.78 -9.76 3.11
N LYS A 89 8.51 -10.17 4.17
CA LYS A 89 9.29 -11.42 4.18
C LYS A 89 8.41 -12.64 3.89
N SER A 90 7.22 -12.72 4.51
CA SER A 90 6.30 -13.83 4.27
C SER A 90 5.78 -13.87 2.84
N LYS A 91 5.38 -12.72 2.28
CA LYS A 91 4.93 -12.64 0.87
C LYS A 91 6.04 -13.08 -0.09
N PHE A 92 7.26 -12.62 0.14
CA PHE A 92 8.41 -13.02 -0.66
C PHE A 92 8.64 -14.54 -0.60
N ALA A 93 8.57 -15.13 0.59
CA ALA A 93 8.74 -16.57 0.77
C ALA A 93 7.63 -17.37 0.06
N TYR A 94 6.36 -16.96 0.18
CA TYR A 94 5.25 -17.60 -0.53
C TYR A 94 5.40 -17.51 -2.06
N ASN A 95 5.82 -16.36 -2.58
CA ASN A 95 6.06 -16.15 -4.02
C ASN A 95 7.28 -16.96 -4.56
N ALA A 96 7.98 -17.68 -3.73
CA ALA A 96 9.10 -18.57 -4.08
C ALA A 96 8.86 -20.03 -3.67
N GLU A 97 7.61 -20.41 -3.34
CA GLU A 97 7.29 -21.76 -2.84
C GLU A 97 7.25 -22.80 -3.96
N THR A 98 6.77 -22.41 -5.14
CA THR A 98 6.67 -23.31 -6.29
C THR A 98 7.53 -22.84 -7.47
N VAL A 99 7.92 -23.81 -8.33
CA VAL A 99 8.65 -23.50 -9.57
C VAL A 99 7.87 -22.52 -10.48
N SER A 100 6.54 -22.64 -10.49
CA SER A 100 5.68 -21.73 -11.26
C SER A 100 5.75 -20.30 -10.75
N GLU A 101 5.63 -20.10 -9.44
CA GLU A 101 5.72 -18.77 -8.79
C GLU A 101 7.12 -18.15 -8.98
N ILE A 102 8.17 -18.94 -8.84
CA ILE A 102 9.55 -18.50 -9.13
C ILE A 102 9.65 -18.04 -10.59
N GLY A 103 9.13 -18.84 -11.53
CA GLY A 103 9.15 -18.51 -12.96
C GLY A 103 8.35 -17.25 -13.28
N GLU A 104 7.18 -17.07 -12.68
CA GLU A 104 6.35 -15.87 -12.82
C GLU A 104 7.06 -14.62 -12.27
N ASN A 105 7.67 -14.71 -11.10
CA ASN A 105 8.42 -13.61 -10.50
C ASN A 105 9.62 -13.21 -11.37
N ILE A 106 10.45 -14.15 -11.78
CA ILE A 106 11.59 -13.89 -12.66
C ILE A 106 11.11 -13.28 -13.97
N GLY A 107 10.08 -13.87 -14.59
CA GLY A 107 9.50 -13.38 -15.83
C GLY A 107 8.96 -11.96 -15.69
N TYR A 108 8.25 -11.67 -14.61
CA TYR A 108 7.72 -10.34 -14.34
C TYR A 108 8.83 -9.29 -14.19
N TYR A 109 9.80 -9.52 -13.30
CA TYR A 109 10.86 -8.54 -13.05
C TYR A 109 11.77 -8.34 -14.26
N MET A 110 12.06 -9.39 -15.04
CA MET A 110 12.79 -9.26 -16.27
C MET A 110 12.02 -8.50 -17.35
N THR A 111 10.71 -8.72 -17.45
CA THR A 111 9.90 -8.06 -18.50
C THR A 111 9.58 -6.61 -18.16
N VAL A 112 9.30 -6.34 -16.89
CA VAL A 112 8.82 -5.04 -16.43
C VAL A 112 9.96 -4.12 -16.01
N CYS A 113 10.97 -4.65 -15.32
CA CYS A 113 12.06 -3.87 -14.72
C CYS A 113 13.41 -4.04 -15.44
N ASP A 114 13.55 -5.09 -16.26
CA ASP A 114 14.81 -5.49 -16.91
C ASP A 114 15.98 -5.66 -15.88
N ASP A 115 15.64 -6.11 -14.66
CA ASP A 115 16.58 -6.20 -13.56
C ASP A 115 16.25 -7.35 -12.60
N LEU A 116 17.08 -8.40 -12.61
CA LEU A 116 16.97 -9.54 -11.69
C LEU A 116 17.48 -9.24 -10.27
N ALA A 117 18.31 -8.20 -10.09
CA ALA A 117 18.78 -7.82 -8.77
C ALA A 117 17.62 -7.44 -7.84
N LEU A 118 16.51 -6.95 -8.42
CA LEU A 118 15.27 -6.69 -7.67
C LEU A 118 14.66 -7.93 -7.02
N VAL A 119 15.00 -9.13 -7.48
CA VAL A 119 14.58 -10.40 -6.87
C VAL A 119 15.68 -10.94 -5.96
N SER A 120 16.94 -11.01 -6.44
CA SER A 120 18.05 -11.59 -5.69
C SER A 120 18.38 -10.83 -4.41
N ASP A 121 18.35 -9.51 -4.46
CA ASP A 121 18.77 -8.64 -3.36
C ASP A 121 17.60 -8.16 -2.50
N TYR A 122 16.38 -8.62 -2.80
CA TYR A 122 15.15 -8.15 -2.16
C TYR A 122 15.20 -8.22 -0.62
N LEU A 123 15.61 -9.37 -0.09
CA LEU A 123 15.66 -9.58 1.36
C LEU A 123 16.80 -8.78 2.01
N ASP A 124 17.93 -8.68 1.35
CA ASP A 124 19.07 -7.91 1.86
C ASP A 124 18.73 -6.42 1.92
N VAL A 125 18.09 -5.88 0.88
CA VAL A 125 17.59 -4.50 0.88
C VAL A 125 16.56 -4.28 1.98
N LEU A 126 15.60 -5.23 2.14
CA LEU A 126 14.56 -5.13 3.16
C LEU A 126 15.13 -5.06 4.60
N GLU A 127 16.25 -5.75 4.87
CA GLU A 127 16.88 -5.76 6.20
C GLU A 127 17.54 -4.44 6.58
N HIS A 128 17.85 -3.60 5.61
CA HIS A 128 18.49 -2.30 5.84
C HIS A 128 17.51 -1.12 5.85
N ILE A 129 16.22 -1.34 5.49
CA ILE A 129 15.20 -0.28 5.52
C ILE A 129 14.88 0.11 6.97
N THR A 130 14.80 1.41 7.21
CA THR A 130 14.43 2.01 8.48
C THR A 130 13.04 2.67 8.44
N ILE A 131 12.51 3.03 9.61
CA ILE A 131 11.24 3.81 9.70
C ILE A 131 11.39 5.17 9.01
N ASP A 132 12.53 5.82 9.15
CA ASP A 132 12.77 7.12 8.55
C ASP A 132 12.83 7.03 7.03
N ASP A 133 13.39 5.96 6.46
CA ASP A 133 13.34 5.71 5.02
C ASP A 133 11.90 5.56 4.51
N LEU A 134 11.03 4.88 5.28
CA LEU A 134 9.60 4.78 4.93
C LEU A 134 8.89 6.12 4.99
N LYS A 135 9.16 6.96 6.01
CA LYS A 135 8.59 8.30 6.11
C LYS A 135 9.03 9.17 4.95
N ASP A 136 10.30 9.14 4.60
CA ASP A 136 10.85 9.91 3.48
C ASP A 136 10.28 9.41 2.14
N CYS A 137 10.13 8.11 1.98
CA CYS A 137 9.42 7.52 0.84
C CYS A 137 7.96 8.00 0.77
N ALA A 138 7.24 7.99 1.90
CA ALA A 138 5.86 8.49 1.96
C ALA A 138 5.77 9.98 1.61
N LYS A 139 6.67 10.83 2.13
CA LYS A 139 6.74 12.25 1.80
C LYS A 139 6.98 12.49 0.31
N ARG A 140 7.82 11.68 -0.29
CA ARG A 140 8.20 11.82 -1.71
C ARG A 140 7.08 11.34 -2.66
N TYR A 141 6.42 10.23 -2.36
CA TYR A 141 5.54 9.56 -3.31
C TYR A 141 4.06 9.65 -2.98
N LEU A 142 3.65 9.77 -1.71
CA LEU A 142 2.25 9.89 -1.32
C LEU A 142 1.81 11.35 -1.27
N ASN A 143 2.00 12.08 -2.37
CA ASN A 143 1.62 13.47 -2.49
C ASN A 143 0.20 13.60 -3.06
N ILE A 144 -0.73 14.02 -2.21
CA ILE A 144 -2.15 14.20 -2.54
C ILE A 144 -2.38 15.26 -3.61
N GLU A 145 -1.56 16.30 -3.67
CA GLU A 145 -1.71 17.37 -4.67
C GLU A 145 -1.48 16.84 -6.10
N ASN A 146 -0.72 15.76 -6.23
CA ASN A 146 -0.46 15.10 -7.51
C ASN A 146 -1.32 13.87 -7.74
N ALA A 147 -2.28 13.57 -6.84
CA ALA A 147 -3.11 12.38 -6.94
C ALA A 147 -4.26 12.55 -7.94
N THR A 148 -4.52 11.51 -8.72
CA THR A 148 -5.76 11.41 -9.50
C THR A 148 -6.84 10.76 -8.63
N ILE A 149 -7.98 11.45 -8.48
CA ILE A 149 -9.13 10.95 -7.72
C ILE A 149 -10.26 10.63 -8.69
N SER A 150 -10.69 9.37 -8.69
CA SER A 150 -11.85 8.91 -9.46
C SER A 150 -12.94 8.41 -8.50
N VAL A 151 -14.17 8.87 -8.71
CA VAL A 151 -15.33 8.49 -7.90
C VAL A 151 -16.46 8.05 -8.83
N LEU A 152 -16.91 6.81 -8.65
CA LEU A 152 -18.09 6.29 -9.32
C LEU A 152 -19.28 6.37 -8.37
N LEU A 153 -20.32 7.08 -8.78
CA LEU A 153 -21.57 7.20 -8.05
C LEU A 153 -22.71 6.56 -8.85
N PRO A 154 -23.75 6.00 -8.17
CA PRO A 154 -24.93 5.52 -8.86
C PRO A 154 -25.66 6.68 -9.56
N GLU A 155 -26.27 6.41 -10.72
CA GLU A 155 -27.19 7.35 -11.34
C GLU A 155 -28.40 7.59 -10.44
N ASN A 156 -28.73 8.86 -10.19
CA ASN A 156 -29.99 9.19 -9.55
C ASN A 156 -31.14 8.85 -10.51
N LYS A 157 -31.90 7.80 -10.19
CA LYS A 157 -33.15 7.46 -10.86
C LYS A 157 -34.25 8.38 -10.39
#